data_299245d2e1e8e782811ff8eaefcbc166
#
_entry.id   299245d2e1e8e782811ff8eaefcbc166
#
_cell.length_a   1.000
_cell.length_b   1.000
_cell.length_c   1.000
_cell.angle_alpha   90.00
_cell.angle_beta   90.00
_cell.angle_gamma   90.00
#
_symmetry.space_group_name_H-M   'P 1'
#
loop_
_entity.id
_entity.type
_entity.pdbx_description
1 polymer ?
#
loop_
_entity_poly.entity_id
_entity_poly.type
_entity_poly.pdbx_seq_one_letter_code
_entity_poly.pdbx_strand_id
1 'polypeptide(L)'
;MNRRTLLQATAASLALPPIAVWADAKNPTLTAATSEIQLLPEKYGKTQVWAFDGIAPGREIRVKQGQSVRRRVINNLSVPTSVHWHGIRIDNRMDGVAGLTQPAIEPGDQFDYDFVAPDAGTYWYHSHSRSFEQVARGLHGALIVDEAEPVDVDRDEVLVLDDWLIDPDTAQIAASFGAMHDLSHAGRLGNYVTTNGKYNLAKSVGRNERLRLRLINASNARIFQLALDGLEGWIVAFDGMPLSQPSPVQDTFVLAPAQRIDLIVDVTADVGSAGHVVQLDRNESFSQVAFEVMGESTRARRPAPLPLPPNLETKPDLSNARDVMLTMEGGAMGGMRGAMMGGQMSSMRDLMQSGNFWAFNGKVGSMDGEPLAIVSRGETFRLNIRNDTAFPHAMHLHGMHFHELDQNGHLGAFRDTTLVARGETKEIAAVADNPGKWLLHCHMLSHAASGMMARIDVI
;
A
#
# COMPACT_ATOMS: atom_id res chain seq x y z
N MET A 1 -18.62 -4.59 -69.11
CA MET A 1 -18.01 -4.11 -67.82
C MET A 1 -16.79 -4.94 -67.55
N ASN A 2 -15.61 -4.32 -67.57
CA ASN A 2 -14.33 -5.01 -67.55
C ASN A 2 -13.89 -5.29 -66.13
N ARG A 3 -13.37 -6.51 -65.82
CA ARG A 3 -12.92 -6.99 -64.53
C ARG A 3 -11.85 -6.11 -63.82
N ARG A 4 -11.31 -5.13 -64.54
CA ARG A 4 -10.33 -4.17 -63.96
C ARG A 4 -10.96 -3.02 -63.19
N THR A 5 -12.25 -2.75 -63.32
CA THR A 5 -12.92 -1.65 -62.60
C THR A 5 -13.48 -2.07 -61.23
N LEU A 6 -13.49 -3.39 -60.92
CA LEU A 6 -14.01 -3.91 -59.66
C LEU A 6 -12.92 -4.04 -58.59
N LEU A 7 -11.62 -3.93 -58.93
CA LEU A 7 -10.50 -4.05 -58.02
C LEU A 7 -9.94 -2.72 -57.53
N GLN A 8 -10.52 -1.59 -57.97
CA GLN A 8 -10.12 -0.27 -57.49
C GLN A 8 -11.09 0.36 -56.46
N ALA A 9 -12.17 -0.31 -56.13
CA ALA A 9 -13.18 0.20 -55.18
C ALA A 9 -13.12 -0.41 -53.77
N THR A 10 -12.14 -1.24 -53.44
CA THR A 10 -12.03 -1.93 -52.14
C THR A 10 -10.78 -1.61 -51.36
N ALA A 11 -10.11 -0.50 -51.66
CA ALA A 11 -8.93 -0.06 -50.91
C ALA A 11 -9.11 1.28 -50.17
N ALA A 12 -10.34 1.64 -49.84
CA ALA A 12 -10.64 2.88 -49.09
C ALA A 12 -11.62 2.59 -47.96
N SER A 13 -11.19 1.77 -47.01
CA SER A 13 -11.91 1.70 -45.74
C SER A 13 -11.03 1.12 -44.65
N LEU A 14 -11.01 1.89 -43.55
CA LEU A 14 -10.51 1.53 -42.22
C LEU A 14 -9.02 1.77 -41.98
N ALA A 15 -8.56 2.98 -42.26
CA ALA A 15 -7.65 3.61 -41.30
C ALA A 15 -8.52 4.27 -40.23
N LEU A 16 -8.88 3.52 -39.19
CA LEU A 16 -9.24 4.14 -37.90
C LEU A 16 -8.02 4.97 -37.49
N PRO A 17 -8.20 6.27 -37.21
CA PRO A 17 -7.08 7.02 -36.66
C PRO A 17 -6.63 6.30 -35.37
N PRO A 18 -5.32 6.19 -35.14
CA PRO A 18 -4.88 5.79 -33.84
C PRO A 18 -5.55 6.73 -32.83
N ILE A 19 -6.15 6.18 -31.82
CA ILE A 19 -6.63 6.94 -30.67
C ILE A 19 -5.38 7.56 -30.03
N ALA A 20 -4.97 8.71 -30.57
CA ALA A 20 -4.00 9.61 -29.97
C ALA A 20 -4.70 10.33 -28.81
N VAL A 21 -4.95 9.63 -27.72
CA VAL A 21 -5.60 10.20 -26.51
C VAL A 21 -4.60 10.47 -25.40
N TRP A 22 -3.32 10.61 -25.64
CA TRP A 22 -2.40 10.90 -24.54
C TRP A 22 -1.27 11.89 -24.85
N ALA A 23 -1.44 12.73 -25.84
CA ALA A 23 -0.34 13.59 -26.32
C ALA A 23 -0.33 15.04 -25.78
N ASP A 24 -1.11 15.46 -24.78
CA ASP A 24 -1.04 16.89 -24.36
C ASP A 24 -1.44 17.23 -22.93
N ALA A 25 -1.34 16.34 -21.96
CA ALA A 25 -1.45 16.76 -20.56
C ALA A 25 -0.03 16.85 -19.95
N LYS A 26 0.56 18.05 -19.89
CA LYS A 26 1.80 18.30 -19.15
C LYS A 26 1.72 17.81 -17.70
N ASN A 27 0.52 17.74 -17.11
CA ASN A 27 0.22 17.18 -15.79
C ASN A 27 -1.11 16.41 -15.87
N PRO A 28 -1.08 15.07 -16.01
CA PRO A 28 -2.32 14.29 -15.97
C PRO A 28 -3.02 14.44 -14.63
N THR A 29 -4.34 14.59 -14.66
CA THR A 29 -5.16 14.81 -13.47
C THR A 29 -5.43 13.51 -12.70
N LEU A 30 -5.70 13.67 -11.41
CA LEU A 30 -6.20 12.65 -10.50
C LEU A 30 -7.33 13.30 -9.71
N THR A 31 -8.58 13.02 -10.08
CA THR A 31 -9.73 13.70 -9.49
C THR A 31 -10.36 12.86 -8.39
N ALA A 32 -10.30 13.35 -7.16
CA ALA A 32 -11.00 12.75 -6.01
C ALA A 32 -12.46 13.19 -6.01
N ALA A 33 -13.40 12.25 -6.13
CA ALA A 33 -14.83 12.52 -6.17
C ALA A 33 -15.66 11.35 -5.63
N THR A 34 -16.91 11.60 -5.30
CA THR A 34 -17.91 10.57 -5.03
C THR A 34 -18.29 9.88 -6.34
N SER A 35 -18.35 8.55 -6.32
CA SER A 35 -18.67 7.71 -7.47
C SER A 35 -19.50 6.51 -7.07
N GLU A 36 -20.12 5.86 -8.03
CA GLU A 36 -20.84 4.59 -7.83
C GLU A 36 -20.16 3.48 -8.62
N ILE A 37 -19.78 2.41 -7.94
CA ILE A 37 -19.15 1.24 -8.56
C ILE A 37 -19.94 -0.04 -8.26
N GLN A 38 -19.83 -1.04 -9.14
CA GLN A 38 -20.35 -2.37 -8.89
C GLN A 38 -19.34 -3.17 -8.07
N LEU A 39 -19.36 -2.98 -6.74
CA LEU A 39 -18.47 -3.65 -5.81
C LEU A 39 -18.97 -5.07 -5.50
N LEU A 40 -20.26 -5.20 -5.22
CA LEU A 40 -20.93 -6.45 -4.90
C LEU A 40 -21.45 -7.13 -6.19
N PRO A 41 -21.87 -8.43 -6.13
CA PRO A 41 -22.53 -9.09 -7.26
C PRO A 41 -23.73 -8.28 -7.78
N GLU A 42 -24.03 -8.37 -9.08
CA GLU A 42 -25.02 -7.54 -9.79
C GLU A 42 -26.43 -7.55 -9.18
N LYS A 43 -26.79 -8.60 -8.47
CA LYS A 43 -28.09 -8.67 -7.75
C LYS A 43 -28.23 -7.64 -6.62
N TYR A 44 -27.14 -7.06 -6.16
CA TYR A 44 -27.10 -5.95 -5.21
C TYR A 44 -26.94 -4.63 -5.97
N GLY A 45 -27.36 -3.53 -5.38
CA GLY A 45 -27.15 -2.21 -5.97
C GLY A 45 -25.68 -1.82 -6.06
N LYS A 46 -25.40 -0.74 -6.77
CA LYS A 46 -24.07 -0.12 -6.78
C LYS A 46 -23.75 0.46 -5.40
N THR A 47 -22.47 0.40 -5.04
CA THR A 47 -21.95 0.97 -3.82
C THR A 47 -21.39 2.37 -4.09
N GLN A 48 -21.80 3.36 -3.29
CA GLN A 48 -21.22 4.69 -3.33
C GLN A 48 -19.84 4.66 -2.66
N VAL A 49 -18.83 5.12 -3.37
CA VAL A 49 -17.43 5.19 -2.95
C VAL A 49 -16.88 6.60 -3.12
N TRP A 50 -15.74 6.90 -2.52
CA TRP A 50 -14.89 8.00 -2.93
C TRP A 50 -13.76 7.41 -3.76
N ALA A 51 -13.57 7.95 -4.95
CA ALA A 51 -12.67 7.33 -5.91
C ALA A 51 -11.83 8.38 -6.63
N PHE A 52 -10.65 7.99 -7.06
CA PHE A 52 -9.87 8.75 -8.01
C PHE A 52 -10.34 8.41 -9.43
N ASP A 53 -10.70 9.43 -10.20
CA ASP A 53 -11.19 9.31 -11.59
C ASP A 53 -12.37 8.32 -11.77
N GLY A 54 -13.20 8.19 -10.73
CA GLY A 54 -14.45 7.42 -10.78
C GLY A 54 -14.32 5.91 -10.60
N ILE A 55 -13.16 5.39 -10.28
CA ILE A 55 -12.91 3.96 -10.06
C ILE A 55 -12.17 3.70 -8.75
N ALA A 56 -12.43 2.57 -8.12
CA ALA A 56 -11.73 2.10 -6.92
C ALA A 56 -11.35 0.60 -7.09
N PRO A 57 -10.08 0.24 -6.93
CA PRO A 57 -8.94 1.15 -6.74
C PRO A 57 -8.77 2.10 -7.94
N GLY A 58 -8.18 3.28 -7.69
CA GLY A 58 -7.83 4.27 -8.71
C GLY A 58 -6.90 3.69 -9.78
N ARG A 59 -6.77 4.41 -10.91
CA ARG A 59 -5.95 3.96 -12.04
C ARG A 59 -4.52 3.69 -11.61
N GLU A 60 -3.95 2.62 -12.13
CA GLU A 60 -2.52 2.36 -12.03
C GLU A 60 -1.74 3.52 -12.67
N ILE A 61 -0.79 4.05 -11.92
CA ILE A 61 0.20 4.98 -12.41
C ILE A 61 1.48 4.18 -12.64
N ARG A 62 1.99 4.18 -13.88
CA ARG A 62 3.19 3.44 -14.22
C ARG A 62 4.23 4.36 -14.87
N VAL A 63 5.44 4.32 -14.35
CA VAL A 63 6.60 5.07 -14.88
C VAL A 63 7.84 4.17 -14.84
N LYS A 64 8.91 4.56 -15.54
CA LYS A 64 10.22 3.91 -15.42
C LYS A 64 11.03 4.54 -14.30
N GLN A 65 11.92 3.77 -13.72
CA GLN A 65 12.90 4.25 -12.74
C GLN A 65 13.64 5.49 -13.26
N GLY A 66 13.76 6.52 -12.42
CA GLY A 66 14.36 7.80 -12.76
C GLY A 66 13.45 8.77 -13.52
N GLN A 67 12.25 8.39 -13.90
CA GLN A 67 11.29 9.29 -14.53
C GLN A 67 10.51 10.10 -13.49
N SER A 68 9.98 11.25 -13.94
CA SER A 68 9.10 12.10 -13.11
C SER A 68 7.68 11.55 -13.08
N VAL A 69 7.11 11.51 -11.88
CA VAL A 69 5.67 11.38 -11.65
C VAL A 69 5.10 12.78 -11.50
N ARG A 70 4.18 13.13 -12.41
CA ARG A 70 3.46 14.42 -12.36
C ARG A 70 1.98 14.15 -12.28
N ARG A 71 1.31 14.73 -11.28
CA ARG A 71 -0.15 14.62 -11.13
C ARG A 71 -0.72 15.90 -10.55
N ARG A 72 -1.76 16.39 -11.21
CA ARG A 72 -2.61 17.41 -10.63
C ARG A 72 -3.76 16.73 -9.91
N VAL A 73 -3.77 16.80 -8.58
CA VAL A 73 -4.88 16.30 -7.78
C VAL A 73 -5.93 17.40 -7.68
N ILE A 74 -7.16 17.06 -8.07
CA ILE A 74 -8.34 17.96 -7.99
C ILE A 74 -9.29 17.37 -6.94
N ASN A 75 -9.68 18.17 -5.97
CA ASN A 75 -10.61 17.75 -4.92
C ASN A 75 -12.06 18.16 -5.26
N ASN A 76 -12.85 17.23 -5.77
CA ASN A 76 -14.29 17.36 -5.99
C ASN A 76 -15.13 16.69 -4.87
N LEU A 77 -14.50 16.37 -3.73
CA LEU A 77 -15.23 15.94 -2.52
C LEU A 77 -15.77 17.17 -1.77
N SER A 78 -16.67 16.94 -0.81
CA SER A 78 -17.18 17.96 0.10
C SER A 78 -16.29 18.18 1.34
N VAL A 79 -15.16 17.50 1.43
CA VAL A 79 -14.21 17.54 2.56
C VAL A 79 -12.78 17.70 2.04
N PRO A 80 -11.87 18.25 2.85
CA PRO A 80 -10.45 18.34 2.48
C PRO A 80 -9.82 16.96 2.23
N THR A 81 -8.85 16.91 1.30
CA THR A 81 -8.09 15.70 0.98
C THR A 81 -6.60 16.00 0.79
N SER A 82 -5.79 14.99 0.58
CA SER A 82 -4.40 15.05 0.12
C SER A 82 -4.02 13.69 -0.46
N VAL A 83 -2.89 13.59 -1.16
CA VAL A 83 -2.40 12.31 -1.69
C VAL A 83 -0.98 12.08 -1.19
N HIS A 84 -0.80 11.00 -0.42
CA HIS A 84 0.50 10.48 -0.05
C HIS A 84 0.96 9.42 -1.07
N TRP A 85 2.23 9.47 -1.42
CA TRP A 85 2.90 8.54 -2.34
C TRP A 85 3.69 7.53 -1.52
N HIS A 86 2.98 6.51 -1.07
CA HIS A 86 3.46 5.56 -0.06
C HIS A 86 4.66 4.76 -0.55
N GLY A 87 5.73 4.83 0.21
CA GLY A 87 6.95 4.05 0.01
C GLY A 87 7.97 4.66 -0.95
N ILE A 88 7.69 5.79 -1.58
CA ILE A 88 8.64 6.48 -2.46
C ILE A 88 9.53 7.42 -1.64
N ARG A 89 10.85 7.37 -1.86
CA ARG A 89 11.84 8.28 -1.27
C ARG A 89 11.92 9.57 -2.09
N ILE A 90 11.05 10.53 -1.78
CA ILE A 90 10.87 11.77 -2.54
C ILE A 90 11.14 13.01 -1.68
N ASP A 91 11.16 14.18 -2.32
CA ASP A 91 11.21 15.47 -1.61
C ASP A 91 10.05 15.57 -0.60
N ASN A 92 10.35 15.94 0.63
CA ASN A 92 9.39 16.05 1.73
C ASN A 92 8.17 16.91 1.38
N ARG A 93 8.33 17.94 0.54
CA ARG A 93 7.22 18.80 0.08
C ARG A 93 6.21 18.08 -0.80
N MET A 94 6.55 16.90 -1.34
CA MET A 94 5.70 16.07 -2.20
C MET A 94 5.13 14.84 -1.46
N ASP A 95 5.45 14.68 -0.17
CA ASP A 95 5.02 13.53 0.65
C ASP A 95 3.50 13.43 0.82
N GLY A 96 2.80 14.55 0.79
CA GLY A 96 1.33 14.57 0.76
C GLY A 96 0.64 14.46 2.11
N VAL A 97 1.33 14.65 3.23
CA VAL A 97 0.75 14.62 4.57
C VAL A 97 0.12 15.98 4.89
N ALA A 98 -1.22 16.03 4.89
CA ALA A 98 -1.95 17.24 5.22
C ALA A 98 -1.66 17.71 6.66
N GLY A 99 -1.26 18.97 6.79
CA GLY A 99 -0.90 19.58 8.08
C GLY A 99 0.55 19.35 8.54
N LEU A 100 1.34 18.55 7.81
CA LEU A 100 2.75 18.35 8.10
C LEU A 100 3.64 18.82 6.93
N THR A 101 3.47 18.25 5.75
CA THR A 101 4.32 18.53 4.57
C THR A 101 3.65 19.47 3.57
N GLN A 102 2.34 19.60 3.65
CA GLN A 102 1.54 20.52 2.85
C GLN A 102 0.21 20.88 3.54
N PRO A 103 -0.48 21.95 3.14
CA PRO A 103 -1.88 22.17 3.48
C PRO A 103 -2.77 21.09 2.86
N ALA A 104 -3.92 20.81 3.47
CA ALA A 104 -4.94 19.99 2.84
C ALA A 104 -5.43 20.66 1.54
N ILE A 105 -5.87 19.86 0.57
CA ILE A 105 -6.52 20.33 -0.66
C ILE A 105 -7.99 20.51 -0.33
N GLU A 106 -8.44 21.76 -0.23
CA GLU A 106 -9.83 22.08 0.12
C GLU A 106 -10.81 21.68 -1.00
N PRO A 107 -12.11 21.52 -0.70
CA PRO A 107 -13.14 21.28 -1.72
C PRO A 107 -13.10 22.30 -2.86
N GLY A 108 -12.96 21.84 -4.09
CA GLY A 108 -12.83 22.67 -5.29
C GLY A 108 -11.40 23.11 -5.63
N ASP A 109 -10.45 22.89 -4.73
CA ASP A 109 -9.05 23.25 -4.95
C ASP A 109 -8.26 22.10 -5.61
N GLN A 110 -6.99 22.38 -5.92
CA GLN A 110 -6.06 21.46 -6.55
C GLN A 110 -4.64 21.59 -6.00
N PHE A 111 -3.84 20.53 -6.15
CA PHE A 111 -2.40 20.52 -5.81
C PHE A 111 -1.62 19.77 -6.89
N ASP A 112 -0.46 20.32 -7.27
CA ASP A 112 0.43 19.73 -8.27
C ASP A 112 1.57 18.96 -7.58
N TYR A 113 1.59 17.65 -7.74
CA TYR A 113 2.71 16.78 -7.36
C TYR A 113 3.66 16.63 -8.54
N ASP A 114 4.96 16.83 -8.31
CA ASP A 114 6.03 16.62 -9.30
C ASP A 114 7.29 16.12 -8.57
N PHE A 115 7.62 14.85 -8.79
CA PHE A 115 8.79 14.22 -8.19
C PHE A 115 9.37 13.15 -9.11
N VAL A 116 10.65 12.83 -8.93
CA VAL A 116 11.31 11.72 -9.61
C VAL A 116 11.10 10.45 -8.82
N ALA A 117 10.78 9.33 -9.48
CA ALA A 117 10.74 8.00 -8.88
C ALA A 117 12.13 7.36 -8.93
N PRO A 118 12.91 7.37 -7.82
CA PRO A 118 14.33 6.98 -7.84
C PRO A 118 14.51 5.46 -7.87
N ASP A 119 13.56 4.72 -7.31
CA ASP A 119 13.64 3.27 -7.09
C ASP A 119 12.57 2.54 -7.90
N ALA A 120 12.96 1.47 -8.59
CA ALA A 120 12.02 0.56 -9.22
C ALA A 120 11.29 -0.29 -8.16
N GLY A 121 10.00 -0.59 -8.38
CA GLY A 121 9.23 -1.40 -7.43
C GLY A 121 7.75 -1.15 -7.45
N THR A 122 7.09 -1.73 -6.46
CA THR A 122 5.64 -1.65 -6.24
C THR A 122 5.34 -0.70 -5.10
N TYR A 123 4.64 0.37 -5.43
CA TYR A 123 4.21 1.44 -4.54
C TYR A 123 2.71 1.65 -4.70
N TRP A 124 2.16 2.54 -3.89
CA TRP A 124 0.77 2.92 -4.02
C TRP A 124 0.56 4.38 -3.60
N TYR A 125 -0.56 4.94 -3.93
CA TYR A 125 -0.95 6.28 -3.52
C TYR A 125 -2.30 6.23 -2.82
N HIS A 126 -2.48 7.04 -1.78
CA HIS A 126 -3.73 7.08 -1.04
C HIS A 126 -3.93 8.43 -0.35
N SER A 127 -5.17 8.70 0.07
CA SER A 127 -5.44 9.90 0.84
C SER A 127 -4.75 9.89 2.20
N HIS A 128 -4.14 11.02 2.56
CA HIS A 128 -3.55 11.24 3.88
C HIS A 128 -4.24 12.37 4.65
N SER A 129 -5.53 12.60 4.37
CA SER A 129 -6.42 13.48 5.12
C SER A 129 -7.60 12.65 5.63
N ARG A 130 -7.78 12.54 6.96
CA ARG A 130 -8.76 11.61 7.56
C ARG A 130 -8.67 10.22 6.93
N SER A 131 -7.47 9.69 6.82
CA SER A 131 -7.16 8.48 6.03
C SER A 131 -7.98 7.26 6.48
N PHE A 132 -8.31 7.12 7.77
CA PHE A 132 -9.17 6.06 8.29
C PHE A 132 -10.57 6.00 7.63
N GLU A 133 -11.07 7.12 7.10
CA GLU A 133 -12.31 7.20 6.35
C GLU A 133 -12.05 7.21 4.84
N GLN A 134 -11.15 8.07 4.36
CA GLN A 134 -10.96 8.30 2.94
C GLN A 134 -10.40 7.08 2.20
N VAL A 135 -9.46 6.35 2.81
CA VAL A 135 -8.95 5.10 2.26
C VAL A 135 -10.03 4.02 2.27
N ALA A 136 -10.75 3.84 3.39
CA ALA A 136 -11.84 2.87 3.48
C ALA A 136 -13.02 3.17 2.55
N ARG A 137 -13.10 4.39 2.00
CA ARG A 137 -14.09 4.75 0.96
C ARG A 137 -13.57 4.50 -0.45
N GLY A 138 -12.26 4.17 -0.64
CA GLY A 138 -11.67 3.81 -1.93
C GLY A 138 -10.66 4.83 -2.51
N LEU A 139 -10.24 5.86 -1.76
CA LEU A 139 -9.25 6.84 -2.24
C LEU A 139 -7.82 6.29 -2.16
N HIS A 140 -7.52 5.30 -2.99
CA HIS A 140 -6.21 4.69 -3.16
C HIS A 140 -6.04 4.12 -4.57
N GLY A 141 -4.79 3.87 -4.98
CA GLY A 141 -4.46 3.23 -6.25
C GLY A 141 -2.98 2.85 -6.32
N ALA A 142 -2.61 2.02 -7.29
CA ALA A 142 -1.25 1.53 -7.45
C ALA A 142 -0.34 2.54 -8.16
N LEU A 143 0.92 2.63 -7.72
CA LEU A 143 2.02 3.31 -8.40
C LEU A 143 3.13 2.29 -8.65
N ILE A 144 3.40 2.03 -9.91
CA ILE A 144 4.43 1.06 -10.33
C ILE A 144 5.58 1.82 -10.98
N VAL A 145 6.78 1.52 -10.51
CA VAL A 145 8.00 2.02 -11.12
C VAL A 145 8.73 0.82 -11.73
N ASP A 146 8.75 0.78 -13.06
CA ASP A 146 9.39 -0.31 -13.78
C ASP A 146 10.93 -0.20 -13.69
N GLU A 147 11.57 -1.35 -13.64
CA GLU A 147 13.01 -1.49 -13.75
C GLU A 147 13.50 -0.95 -15.11
N ALA A 148 14.78 -0.54 -15.17
CA ALA A 148 15.38 -0.06 -16.41
C ALA A 148 15.41 -1.17 -17.49
N GLU A 149 15.69 -2.41 -17.06
CA GLU A 149 15.71 -3.61 -17.92
C GLU A 149 14.50 -4.49 -17.62
N PRO A 150 13.92 -5.13 -18.65
CA PRO A 150 12.77 -6.01 -18.47
C PRO A 150 13.07 -7.21 -17.56
N VAL A 151 12.15 -7.53 -16.67
CA VAL A 151 12.19 -8.77 -15.86
C VAL A 151 11.72 -9.95 -16.72
N ASP A 152 12.31 -11.14 -16.52
CA ASP A 152 11.94 -12.37 -17.26
C ASP A 152 10.61 -12.95 -16.76
N VAL A 153 9.52 -12.30 -17.15
CA VAL A 153 8.14 -12.73 -16.89
C VAL A 153 7.31 -12.61 -18.18
N ASP A 154 6.26 -13.37 -18.28
CA ASP A 154 5.33 -13.28 -19.41
C ASP A 154 4.27 -12.20 -19.19
N ARG A 155 3.92 -11.95 -17.92
CA ARG A 155 2.98 -10.89 -17.49
C ARG A 155 3.40 -10.28 -16.16
N ASP A 156 2.97 -9.04 -15.97
CA ASP A 156 3.13 -8.27 -14.74
C ASP A 156 1.73 -7.83 -14.29
N GLU A 157 1.27 -8.36 -13.15
CA GLU A 157 -0.10 -8.23 -12.67
C GLU A 157 -0.11 -7.51 -11.32
N VAL A 158 -0.79 -6.36 -11.26
CA VAL A 158 -1.00 -5.63 -10.01
C VAL A 158 -2.28 -6.10 -9.34
N LEU A 159 -2.17 -6.52 -8.08
CA LEU A 159 -3.26 -7.06 -7.28
C LEU A 159 -3.39 -6.22 -6.00
N VAL A 160 -4.36 -5.30 -6.00
CA VAL A 160 -4.70 -4.48 -4.83
C VAL A 160 -5.75 -5.22 -4.01
N LEU A 161 -5.34 -5.73 -2.86
CA LEU A 161 -6.21 -6.39 -1.88
C LEU A 161 -6.79 -5.34 -0.95
N ASP A 162 -8.09 -5.36 -0.77
CA ASP A 162 -8.81 -4.42 0.09
C ASP A 162 -10.00 -5.10 0.78
N ASP A 163 -10.45 -4.53 1.90
CA ASP A 163 -11.66 -5.00 2.59
C ASP A 163 -12.62 -3.83 2.87
N TRP A 164 -13.89 -4.09 2.65
CA TRP A 164 -14.97 -3.12 2.75
C TRP A 164 -15.93 -3.52 3.86
N LEU A 165 -16.23 -2.61 4.78
CA LEU A 165 -17.30 -2.82 5.74
C LEU A 165 -18.62 -2.39 5.11
N ILE A 166 -19.35 -3.38 4.57
CA ILE A 166 -20.60 -3.18 3.83
C ILE A 166 -21.80 -3.44 4.77
N ASP A 167 -22.75 -2.53 4.73
CA ASP A 167 -24.06 -2.72 5.31
C ASP A 167 -24.86 -3.68 4.41
N PRO A 168 -25.27 -4.87 4.92
CA PRO A 168 -25.88 -5.90 4.09
C PRO A 168 -27.30 -5.52 3.57
N ASP A 169 -28.00 -4.61 4.25
CA ASP A 169 -29.36 -4.21 3.88
C ASP A 169 -29.35 -3.18 2.75
N THR A 170 -28.35 -2.32 2.73
CA THR A 170 -28.25 -1.19 1.77
C THR A 170 -27.24 -1.41 0.67
N ALA A 171 -26.31 -2.35 0.81
CA ALA A 171 -25.14 -2.55 -0.06
C ALA A 171 -24.20 -1.32 -0.11
N GLN A 172 -24.27 -0.48 0.92
CA GLN A 172 -23.41 0.70 1.04
C GLN A 172 -22.30 0.49 2.06
N ILE A 173 -21.23 1.28 1.97
CA ILE A 173 -20.19 1.29 2.99
C ILE A 173 -20.80 1.78 4.30
N ALA A 174 -20.65 1.00 5.38
CA ALA A 174 -21.14 1.38 6.69
C ALA A 174 -20.51 2.69 7.16
N ALA A 175 -21.34 3.66 7.52
CA ALA A 175 -20.93 5.03 7.86
C ALA A 175 -20.32 5.17 9.27
N SER A 176 -20.03 4.06 9.96
CA SER A 176 -19.47 4.03 11.33
C SER A 176 -17.98 4.38 11.38
N PHE A 177 -17.54 5.37 10.62
CA PHE A 177 -16.15 5.84 10.65
C PHE A 177 -15.82 6.51 11.98
N GLY A 178 -14.69 6.15 12.58
CA GLY A 178 -14.30 6.65 13.90
C GLY A 178 -15.09 6.03 15.05
N ALA A 179 -15.76 4.89 14.84
CA ALA A 179 -16.38 4.13 15.91
C ALA A 179 -15.32 3.78 16.99
N MET A 180 -15.71 3.90 18.25
CA MET A 180 -14.81 3.64 19.39
C MET A 180 -14.14 2.26 19.30
N HIS A 181 -14.87 1.25 18.84
CA HIS A 181 -14.34 -0.10 18.64
C HIS A 181 -13.20 -0.11 17.63
N ASP A 182 -13.39 0.54 16.46
CA ASP A 182 -12.37 0.61 15.41
C ASP A 182 -11.13 1.40 15.86
N LEU A 183 -11.35 2.45 16.67
CA LEU A 183 -10.26 3.28 17.20
C LEU A 183 -9.44 2.58 18.29
N SER A 184 -10.03 1.66 19.06
CA SER A 184 -9.40 1.12 20.28
C SER A 184 -9.07 -0.39 20.21
N HIS A 185 -9.50 -1.14 19.19
CA HIS A 185 -9.27 -2.58 19.03
C HIS A 185 -8.39 -2.88 17.81
N ALA A 186 -8.78 -3.83 16.98
CA ALA A 186 -7.98 -4.27 15.82
C ALA A 186 -8.05 -3.32 14.59
N GLY A 187 -8.66 -2.16 14.75
CA GLY A 187 -8.94 -1.25 13.64
C GLY A 187 -10.25 -1.57 12.92
N ARG A 188 -10.54 -0.84 11.83
CA ARG A 188 -11.73 -1.05 11.00
C ARG A 188 -11.52 -2.23 10.07
N LEU A 189 -12.14 -3.36 10.37
CA LEU A 189 -12.14 -4.55 9.52
C LEU A 189 -13.41 -4.61 8.68
N GLY A 190 -13.24 -4.85 7.39
CA GLY A 190 -14.35 -5.07 6.46
C GLY A 190 -14.95 -6.48 6.61
N ASN A 191 -16.17 -6.64 6.11
CA ASN A 191 -16.84 -7.93 5.97
C ASN A 191 -16.88 -8.43 4.52
N TYR A 192 -16.31 -7.67 3.58
CA TYR A 192 -16.29 -7.98 2.17
C TYR A 192 -14.90 -7.68 1.59
N VAL A 193 -14.20 -8.72 1.16
CA VAL A 193 -12.84 -8.62 0.63
C VAL A 193 -12.87 -8.61 -0.90
N THR A 194 -12.03 -7.78 -1.50
CA THR A 194 -11.91 -7.68 -2.95
C THR A 194 -10.44 -7.63 -3.38
N THR A 195 -10.18 -8.10 -4.60
CA THR A 195 -8.92 -7.85 -5.32
C THR A 195 -9.24 -7.00 -6.55
N ASN A 196 -8.57 -5.85 -6.68
CA ASN A 196 -8.84 -4.87 -7.75
C ASN A 196 -10.34 -4.47 -7.83
N GLY A 197 -10.99 -4.32 -6.67
CA GLY A 197 -12.41 -3.98 -6.57
C GLY A 197 -13.37 -5.11 -7.00
N LYS A 198 -12.89 -6.34 -7.16
CA LYS A 198 -13.68 -7.50 -7.57
C LYS A 198 -13.63 -8.60 -6.51
N TYR A 199 -14.77 -9.18 -6.23
CA TYR A 199 -14.94 -10.28 -5.28
C TYR A 199 -14.33 -11.61 -5.78
N ASN A 200 -14.45 -11.90 -7.07
CA ASN A 200 -14.02 -13.15 -7.69
C ASN A 200 -13.18 -12.85 -8.94
N LEU A 201 -12.04 -12.19 -8.74
CA LEU A 201 -11.13 -11.86 -9.84
C LEU A 201 -10.61 -13.16 -10.46
N ALA A 202 -10.83 -13.30 -11.79
CA ALA A 202 -10.28 -14.40 -12.58
C ALA A 202 -9.48 -13.84 -13.77
N LYS A 203 -8.42 -14.54 -14.14
CA LYS A 203 -7.53 -14.23 -15.27
C LYS A 203 -7.17 -15.51 -16.01
N SER A 204 -7.32 -15.51 -17.33
CA SER A 204 -6.92 -16.65 -18.17
C SER A 204 -5.40 -16.69 -18.35
N VAL A 205 -4.77 -17.85 -18.19
CA VAL A 205 -3.32 -18.07 -18.29
C VAL A 205 -3.03 -19.36 -19.04
N GLY A 206 -1.76 -19.56 -19.41
CA GLY A 206 -1.23 -20.83 -19.89
C GLY A 206 -0.48 -21.57 -18.77
N ARG A 207 -0.50 -22.90 -18.80
CA ARG A 207 0.39 -23.72 -17.96
C ARG A 207 1.86 -23.39 -18.27
N ASN A 208 2.72 -23.32 -17.26
CA ASN A 208 4.11 -22.86 -17.33
C ASN A 208 4.29 -21.38 -17.70
N GLU A 209 3.24 -20.59 -17.73
CA GLU A 209 3.35 -19.13 -17.82
C GLU A 209 3.95 -18.58 -16.54
N ARG A 210 4.91 -17.65 -16.65
CA ARG A 210 5.55 -16.99 -15.51
C ARG A 210 4.96 -15.60 -15.35
N LEU A 211 4.42 -15.34 -14.16
CA LEU A 211 3.77 -14.07 -13.82
C LEU A 211 4.58 -13.36 -12.74
N ARG A 212 4.68 -12.03 -12.82
CA ARG A 212 4.99 -11.18 -11.69
C ARG A 212 3.67 -10.74 -11.05
N LEU A 213 3.48 -11.06 -9.77
CA LEU A 213 2.32 -10.62 -8.99
C LEU A 213 2.77 -9.55 -8.02
N ARG A 214 2.25 -8.32 -8.19
CA ARG A 214 2.51 -7.18 -7.32
C ARG A 214 1.36 -7.03 -6.34
N LEU A 215 1.51 -7.59 -5.15
CA LEU A 215 0.47 -7.56 -4.12
C LEU A 215 0.58 -6.27 -3.32
N ILE A 216 -0.53 -5.55 -3.18
CA ILE A 216 -0.65 -4.33 -2.37
C ILE A 216 -1.79 -4.54 -1.38
N ASN A 217 -1.56 -4.38 -0.09
CA ASN A 217 -2.61 -4.37 0.91
C ASN A 217 -3.08 -2.94 1.16
N ALA A 218 -4.22 -2.56 0.59
CA ALA A 218 -4.84 -1.24 0.75
C ALA A 218 -5.88 -1.18 1.88
N SER A 219 -6.14 -2.30 2.58
CA SER A 219 -7.13 -2.34 3.65
C SER A 219 -6.71 -1.52 4.87
N ASN A 220 -7.69 -0.97 5.58
CA ASN A 220 -7.45 -0.12 6.74
C ASN A 220 -6.76 -0.83 7.90
N ALA A 221 -7.01 -2.14 8.08
CA ALA A 221 -6.52 -2.86 9.25
C ALA A 221 -6.31 -4.37 9.03
N ARG A 222 -6.81 -4.94 7.91
CA ARG A 222 -6.75 -6.38 7.69
C ARG A 222 -5.33 -6.85 7.39
N ILE A 223 -4.86 -7.78 8.18
CA ILE A 223 -3.64 -8.54 7.91
C ILE A 223 -4.05 -9.77 7.11
N PHE A 224 -3.55 -9.89 5.88
CA PHE A 224 -3.79 -11.06 5.04
C PHE A 224 -2.74 -12.13 5.33
N GLN A 225 -3.18 -13.34 5.68
CA GLN A 225 -2.35 -14.53 5.62
C GLN A 225 -2.62 -15.20 4.27
N LEU A 226 -1.63 -15.25 3.40
CA LEU A 226 -1.77 -15.67 2.02
C LEU A 226 -0.98 -16.96 1.76
N ALA A 227 -1.46 -17.74 0.78
CA ALA A 227 -0.78 -18.93 0.26
C ALA A 227 -0.98 -19.03 -1.25
N LEU A 228 -0.20 -19.90 -1.89
CA LEU A 228 -0.31 -20.21 -3.32
C LEU A 228 -0.86 -21.64 -3.47
N ASP A 229 -1.83 -21.80 -4.36
CA ASP A 229 -2.37 -23.11 -4.76
C ASP A 229 -2.29 -23.23 -6.28
N GLY A 230 -1.73 -24.34 -6.81
CA GLY A 230 -1.51 -24.53 -8.24
C GLY A 230 -0.53 -23.51 -8.88
N LEU A 231 0.27 -22.84 -8.05
CA LEU A 231 1.32 -21.89 -8.42
C LEU A 231 2.60 -22.23 -7.65
N GLU A 232 3.75 -22.22 -8.33
CA GLU A 232 5.06 -22.24 -7.67
C GLU A 232 5.61 -20.83 -7.62
N GLY A 233 5.93 -20.29 -6.44
CA GLY A 233 6.23 -18.88 -6.28
C GLY A 233 7.47 -18.57 -5.47
N TRP A 234 8.04 -17.40 -5.73
CA TRP A 234 9.17 -16.79 -5.01
C TRP A 234 8.86 -15.34 -4.67
N ILE A 235 9.09 -14.96 -3.42
CA ILE A 235 9.11 -13.55 -3.02
C ILE A 235 10.40 -12.95 -3.59
N VAL A 236 10.27 -11.85 -4.33
CA VAL A 236 11.40 -11.16 -4.97
C VAL A 236 11.61 -9.73 -4.46
N ALA A 237 10.58 -9.13 -3.83
CA ALA A 237 10.70 -7.81 -3.20
C ALA A 237 9.70 -7.64 -2.05
N PHE A 238 10.08 -6.84 -1.06
CA PHE A 238 9.21 -6.28 -0.04
C PHE A 238 9.16 -4.76 -0.17
N ASP A 239 7.97 -4.19 -0.10
CA ASP A 239 7.71 -2.74 -0.07
C ASP A 239 8.45 -1.99 -1.20
N GLY A 240 8.49 -2.60 -2.41
CA GLY A 240 9.17 -2.07 -3.58
C GLY A 240 10.68 -2.35 -3.63
N MET A 241 11.28 -2.87 -2.56
CA MET A 241 12.72 -3.11 -2.49
C MET A 241 13.08 -4.56 -2.79
N PRO A 242 13.93 -4.82 -3.80
CA PRO A 242 14.34 -6.16 -4.22
C PRO A 242 15.08 -6.92 -3.11
N LEU A 243 14.81 -8.22 -3.01
CA LEU A 243 15.63 -9.13 -2.21
C LEU A 243 16.93 -9.45 -2.94
N SER A 244 18.02 -9.68 -2.18
CA SER A 244 19.31 -10.12 -2.73
C SER A 244 19.22 -11.49 -3.41
N GLN A 245 18.27 -12.32 -2.98
CA GLN A 245 17.94 -13.62 -3.59
C GLN A 245 16.42 -13.84 -3.49
N PRO A 246 15.78 -14.37 -4.53
CA PRO A 246 14.40 -14.83 -4.46
C PRO A 246 14.20 -15.86 -3.35
N SER A 247 13.14 -15.67 -2.54
CA SER A 247 12.80 -16.56 -1.44
C SER A 247 11.61 -17.45 -1.82
N PRO A 248 11.76 -18.79 -1.92
CA PRO A 248 10.65 -19.66 -2.28
C PRO A 248 9.49 -19.56 -1.28
N VAL A 249 8.27 -19.47 -1.79
CA VAL A 249 7.06 -19.57 -0.98
C VAL A 249 6.79 -21.05 -0.71
N GLN A 250 6.99 -21.49 0.53
CA GLN A 250 6.79 -22.89 0.92
C GLN A 250 5.39 -23.14 1.46
N ASP A 251 4.93 -22.29 2.38
CA ASP A 251 3.65 -22.43 3.05
C ASP A 251 2.80 -21.15 2.89
N THR A 252 2.91 -20.25 3.86
CA THR A 252 2.14 -19.02 3.91
C THR A 252 3.05 -17.80 4.06
N PHE A 253 2.55 -16.66 3.65
CA PHE A 253 3.20 -15.37 3.88
C PHE A 253 2.16 -14.34 4.35
N VAL A 254 2.65 -13.33 5.07
CA VAL A 254 1.81 -12.28 5.65
C VAL A 254 1.96 -11.00 4.87
N LEU A 255 0.82 -10.37 4.57
CA LEU A 255 0.75 -9.05 3.95
C LEU A 255 -0.06 -8.14 4.89
N ALA A 256 0.63 -7.34 5.72
CA ALA A 256 0.01 -6.41 6.64
C ALA A 256 -0.48 -5.13 5.91
N PRO A 257 -1.34 -4.31 6.54
CA PRO A 257 -1.78 -3.04 5.95
C PRO A 257 -0.61 -2.19 5.46
N ALA A 258 -0.74 -1.65 4.25
CA ALA A 258 0.24 -0.86 3.51
C ALA A 258 1.46 -1.62 2.96
N GLN A 259 1.71 -2.83 3.38
CA GLN A 259 2.81 -3.63 2.82
C GLN A 259 2.56 -3.99 1.36
N ARG A 260 3.66 -4.15 0.63
CA ARG A 260 3.67 -4.67 -0.74
C ARG A 260 4.62 -5.84 -0.80
N ILE A 261 4.22 -6.88 -1.53
CA ILE A 261 5.05 -8.05 -1.80
C ILE A 261 5.01 -8.33 -3.30
N ASP A 262 6.18 -8.40 -3.93
CA ASP A 262 6.28 -8.85 -5.30
C ASP A 262 6.67 -10.33 -5.30
N LEU A 263 5.86 -11.10 -6.02
CA LEU A 263 6.12 -12.52 -6.29
C LEU A 263 6.46 -12.70 -7.78
N ILE A 264 7.36 -13.62 -8.08
CA ILE A 264 7.40 -14.29 -9.40
C ILE A 264 6.81 -15.67 -9.19
N VAL A 265 5.80 -16.02 -9.98
CA VAL A 265 5.13 -17.32 -9.89
C VAL A 265 5.12 -18.01 -11.25
N ASP A 266 5.28 -19.34 -11.26
CA ASP A 266 5.05 -20.19 -12.41
C ASP A 266 3.71 -20.91 -12.24
N VAL A 267 2.87 -20.89 -13.27
CA VAL A 267 1.57 -21.59 -13.26
C VAL A 267 1.82 -23.08 -13.41
N THR A 268 1.53 -23.84 -12.32
CA THR A 268 1.75 -25.30 -12.26
C THR A 268 0.44 -26.10 -12.31
N ALA A 269 -0.71 -25.43 -12.13
CA ALA A 269 -2.02 -26.05 -12.24
C ALA A 269 -2.25 -26.65 -13.63
N ASP A 270 -3.00 -27.74 -13.70
CA ASP A 270 -3.30 -28.45 -14.95
C ASP A 270 -4.25 -27.66 -15.85
N VAL A 271 -4.16 -27.89 -17.17
CA VAL A 271 -5.09 -27.33 -18.15
C VAL A 271 -6.53 -27.70 -17.81
N GLY A 272 -7.43 -26.72 -17.77
CA GLY A 272 -8.83 -26.88 -17.36
C GLY A 272 -9.06 -26.74 -15.85
N SER A 273 -8.00 -26.49 -15.06
CA SER A 273 -8.07 -26.11 -13.64
C SER A 273 -7.61 -24.65 -13.43
N ALA A 274 -7.39 -24.22 -12.19
CA ALA A 274 -6.90 -22.89 -11.89
C ALA A 274 -5.82 -22.92 -10.80
N GLY A 275 -4.86 -21.99 -10.91
CA GLY A 275 -3.99 -21.63 -9.81
C GLY A 275 -4.61 -20.46 -9.03
N HIS A 276 -4.29 -20.32 -7.74
CA HIS A 276 -4.89 -19.31 -6.88
C HIS A 276 -3.87 -18.65 -5.97
N VAL A 277 -4.06 -17.34 -5.73
CA VAL A 277 -3.63 -16.71 -4.48
C VAL A 277 -4.79 -16.81 -3.52
N VAL A 278 -4.60 -17.51 -2.40
CA VAL A 278 -5.65 -17.74 -1.40
C VAL A 278 -5.36 -16.99 -0.11
N GLN A 279 -6.38 -16.40 0.49
CA GLN A 279 -6.36 -15.92 1.86
C GLN A 279 -6.80 -17.05 2.78
N LEU A 280 -6.06 -17.25 3.86
CA LEU A 280 -6.42 -18.17 4.94
C LEU A 280 -7.06 -17.36 6.08
N ASP A 281 -8.25 -17.76 6.51
CA ASP A 281 -8.94 -17.20 7.66
C ASP A 281 -9.47 -18.32 8.53
N ARG A 282 -8.84 -18.55 9.70
CA ARG A 282 -9.13 -19.64 10.63
C ARG A 282 -9.08 -21.02 9.94
N ASN A 283 -10.22 -21.62 9.65
CA ASN A 283 -10.36 -22.94 9.02
C ASN A 283 -10.87 -22.87 7.56
N GLU A 284 -10.94 -21.67 6.99
CA GLU A 284 -11.45 -21.45 5.64
C GLU A 284 -10.38 -20.83 4.76
N SER A 285 -10.48 -21.04 3.45
CA SER A 285 -9.64 -20.41 2.46
C SER A 285 -10.49 -19.73 1.40
N PHE A 286 -10.07 -18.52 1.00
CA PHE A 286 -10.79 -17.70 0.04
C PHE A 286 -9.87 -17.30 -1.10
N SER A 287 -10.25 -17.60 -2.34
CA SER A 287 -9.48 -17.19 -3.51
C SER A 287 -9.52 -15.66 -3.64
N GLN A 288 -8.35 -15.04 -3.67
CA GLN A 288 -8.20 -13.61 -3.94
C GLN A 288 -8.11 -13.34 -5.44
N VAL A 289 -7.51 -14.27 -6.18
CA VAL A 289 -7.49 -14.29 -7.65
C VAL A 289 -7.37 -15.72 -8.12
N ALA A 290 -8.13 -16.07 -9.17
CA ALA A 290 -8.03 -17.34 -9.88
C ALA A 290 -7.28 -17.12 -11.21
N PHE A 291 -6.29 -17.94 -11.49
CA PHE A 291 -5.58 -18.01 -12.77
C PHE A 291 -6.06 -19.26 -13.51
N GLU A 292 -7.08 -19.10 -14.36
CA GLU A 292 -7.72 -20.17 -15.12
C GLU A 292 -6.81 -20.65 -16.25
N VAL A 293 -6.38 -21.92 -16.21
CA VAL A 293 -5.44 -22.48 -17.16
C VAL A 293 -6.17 -22.95 -18.42
N MET A 294 -6.14 -22.12 -19.46
CA MET A 294 -6.87 -22.34 -20.71
C MET A 294 -6.13 -23.22 -21.73
N GLY A 295 -4.83 -23.51 -21.52
CA GLY A 295 -3.99 -24.30 -22.41
C GLY A 295 -2.55 -24.34 -21.96
N GLU A 296 -1.69 -25.00 -22.72
CA GLU A 296 -0.24 -24.97 -22.48
C GLU A 296 0.34 -23.62 -22.96
N SER A 297 1.27 -23.07 -22.17
CA SER A 297 2.10 -21.97 -22.66
C SER A 297 3.04 -22.46 -23.77
N THR A 298 3.44 -21.58 -24.65
CA THR A 298 4.47 -21.88 -25.67
C THR A 298 5.87 -22.04 -25.06
N ARG A 299 6.04 -21.71 -23.79
CA ARG A 299 7.32 -21.80 -23.08
C ARG A 299 7.39 -23.05 -22.20
N ALA A 300 8.55 -23.67 -22.17
CA ALA A 300 8.86 -24.71 -21.20
C ALA A 300 8.98 -24.11 -19.79
N ARG A 301 8.82 -24.96 -18.76
CA ARG A 301 9.09 -24.58 -17.36
C ARG A 301 10.52 -24.01 -17.24
N ARG A 302 10.60 -22.86 -16.58
CA ARG A 302 11.87 -22.15 -16.36
C ARG A 302 12.52 -22.56 -15.02
N PRO A 303 13.85 -22.37 -14.87
CA PRO A 303 14.49 -22.45 -13.56
C PRO A 303 13.95 -21.35 -12.62
N ALA A 304 14.28 -21.45 -11.33
CA ALA A 304 13.96 -20.40 -10.36
C ALA A 304 14.36 -19.01 -10.88
N PRO A 305 13.59 -17.95 -10.56
CA PRO A 305 13.87 -16.61 -11.07
C PRO A 305 15.21 -16.08 -10.53
N LEU A 306 15.83 -15.19 -11.29
CA LEU A 306 16.96 -14.40 -10.82
C LEU A 306 16.48 -13.26 -9.92
N PRO A 307 17.36 -12.71 -9.04
CA PRO A 307 17.06 -11.49 -8.31
C PRO A 307 16.67 -10.35 -9.25
N LEU A 308 15.76 -9.50 -8.79
CA LEU A 308 15.47 -8.23 -9.48
C LEU A 308 16.70 -7.32 -9.44
N PRO A 309 16.84 -6.37 -10.41
CA PRO A 309 17.88 -5.34 -10.34
C PRO A 309 17.79 -4.57 -9.01
N PRO A 310 18.91 -4.35 -8.31
CA PRO A 310 18.90 -3.69 -7.01
C PRO A 310 18.61 -2.19 -7.15
N ASN A 311 17.87 -1.64 -6.19
CA ASN A 311 17.77 -0.20 -6.00
C ASN A 311 19.00 0.35 -5.25
N LEU A 312 19.23 1.66 -5.35
CA LEU A 312 20.26 2.32 -4.57
C LEU A 312 19.92 2.28 -3.09
N GLU A 313 20.84 1.76 -2.31
CA GLU A 313 20.70 1.59 -0.87
C GLU A 313 21.96 2.11 -0.16
N THR A 314 21.76 2.98 0.84
CA THR A 314 22.81 3.32 1.80
C THR A 314 22.66 2.40 3.00
N LYS A 315 23.66 1.53 3.23
CA LYS A 315 23.63 0.60 4.36
C LYS A 315 23.87 1.32 5.68
N PRO A 316 23.08 1.01 6.73
CA PRO A 316 23.26 1.61 8.03
C PRO A 316 24.56 1.14 8.69
N ASP A 317 25.31 2.08 9.30
CA ASP A 317 26.44 1.77 10.19
C ASP A 317 25.93 1.53 11.60
N LEU A 318 25.69 0.25 11.92
CA LEU A 318 25.13 -0.14 13.22
C LEU A 318 26.10 0.11 14.39
N SER A 319 27.41 0.28 14.15
CA SER A 319 28.40 0.53 15.21
C SER A 319 28.31 1.94 15.79
N ASN A 320 27.78 2.89 15.00
CA ASN A 320 27.61 4.31 15.35
C ASN A 320 26.14 4.73 15.31
N ALA A 321 25.21 3.78 15.33
CA ALA A 321 23.78 4.07 15.24
C ALA A 321 23.27 4.76 16.50
N ARG A 322 22.42 5.77 16.32
CA ARG A 322 21.68 6.41 17.39
C ARG A 322 20.49 5.55 17.78
N ASP A 323 20.45 5.13 19.04
CA ASP A 323 19.31 4.37 19.57
C ASP A 323 18.12 5.29 19.86
N VAL A 324 16.95 4.91 19.35
CA VAL A 324 15.67 5.58 19.59
C VAL A 324 14.67 4.53 20.09
N MET A 325 14.09 4.78 21.27
CA MET A 325 13.10 3.87 21.87
C MET A 325 11.70 4.29 21.49
N LEU A 326 10.88 3.33 21.08
CA LEU A 326 9.47 3.51 20.78
C LEU A 326 8.64 2.42 21.47
N THR A 327 7.95 2.77 22.55
CA THR A 327 6.97 1.89 23.19
C THR A 327 5.59 2.24 22.70
N MET A 328 4.89 1.27 22.12
CA MET A 328 3.48 1.39 21.73
C MET A 328 2.60 1.00 22.90
N GLU A 329 1.69 1.88 23.30
CA GLU A 329 0.84 1.73 24.49
C GLU A 329 -0.61 2.06 24.17
N GLY A 330 -1.54 1.51 24.94
CA GLY A 330 -2.96 1.84 24.84
C GLY A 330 -3.82 0.76 24.21
N GLY A 331 -4.95 1.19 23.65
CA GLY A 331 -5.98 0.32 23.12
C GLY A 331 -6.82 -0.40 24.18
N ALA A 332 -7.85 -1.08 23.71
CA ALA A 332 -8.66 -1.96 24.58
C ALA A 332 -7.78 -3.09 25.13
N MET A 333 -8.00 -3.47 26.38
CA MET A 333 -7.20 -4.47 27.10
C MET A 333 -5.72 -4.09 27.31
N GLY A 334 -5.31 -2.86 26.96
CA GLY A 334 -3.97 -2.31 27.23
C GLY A 334 -3.83 -1.84 28.67
N GLY A 335 -2.59 -1.72 29.14
CA GLY A 335 -2.25 -1.30 30.51
C GLY A 335 -2.20 0.22 30.73
N MET A 336 -2.38 1.02 29.69
CA MET A 336 -2.26 2.49 29.75
C MET A 336 -3.30 3.11 30.70
N ARG A 337 -2.85 3.91 31.66
CA ARG A 337 -3.73 4.60 32.63
C ARG A 337 -3.94 6.07 32.32
N GLY A 338 -3.14 6.63 31.46
CA GLY A 338 -3.15 8.01 30.99
C GLY A 338 -1.95 8.28 30.11
N ALA A 339 -1.94 9.38 29.40
CA ALA A 339 -0.84 9.81 28.55
C ALA A 339 -0.78 11.35 28.46
N MET A 340 0.36 11.87 28.04
CA MET A 340 0.54 13.28 27.74
C MET A 340 -0.21 13.63 26.45
N MET A 341 -1.09 14.61 26.50
CA MET A 341 -1.82 15.16 25.36
C MET A 341 -1.77 16.69 25.41
N GLY A 342 -1.27 17.32 24.34
CA GLY A 342 -1.13 18.79 24.31
C GLY A 342 -0.23 19.35 25.43
N GLY A 343 0.78 18.62 25.88
CA GLY A 343 1.70 19.04 26.95
C GLY A 343 1.17 18.81 28.37
N GLN A 344 -0.01 18.22 28.55
CA GLN A 344 -0.62 17.95 29.85
C GLN A 344 -0.90 16.44 30.04
N MET A 345 -0.77 15.96 31.29
CA MET A 345 -1.16 14.59 31.63
C MET A 345 -2.67 14.46 31.60
N SER A 346 -3.18 13.60 30.75
CA SER A 346 -4.62 13.30 30.62
C SER A 346 -4.94 11.93 31.16
N SER A 347 -6.06 11.81 31.88
CA SER A 347 -6.56 10.52 32.36
C SER A 347 -7.07 9.68 31.18
N MET A 348 -7.15 8.35 31.35
CA MET A 348 -7.72 7.48 30.34
C MET A 348 -9.14 7.86 29.94
N ARG A 349 -9.94 8.39 30.90
CA ARG A 349 -11.30 8.88 30.62
C ARG A 349 -11.26 10.06 29.65
N ASP A 350 -10.40 11.05 29.87
CA ASP A 350 -10.30 12.26 29.04
C ASP A 350 -9.78 11.91 27.65
N LEU A 351 -8.82 10.99 27.57
CA LEU A 351 -8.30 10.46 26.32
C LEU A 351 -9.41 9.77 25.49
N MET A 352 -10.19 8.89 26.13
CA MET A 352 -11.31 8.22 25.48
C MET A 352 -12.38 9.19 24.99
N GLN A 353 -12.70 10.24 25.79
CA GLN A 353 -13.66 11.27 25.39
C GLN A 353 -13.19 12.11 24.19
N SER A 354 -11.87 12.28 24.04
CA SER A 354 -11.26 12.95 22.90
C SER A 354 -10.96 12.04 21.70
N GLY A 355 -11.34 10.74 21.78
CA GLY A 355 -11.11 9.78 20.71
C GLY A 355 -9.66 9.28 20.60
N ASN A 356 -8.84 9.50 21.64
CA ASN A 356 -7.45 9.06 21.67
C ASN A 356 -7.32 7.79 22.54
N PHE A 357 -6.80 6.74 21.93
CA PHE A 357 -6.68 5.43 22.56
C PHE A 357 -5.24 4.93 22.64
N TRP A 358 -4.32 5.52 21.88
CA TRP A 358 -2.96 5.05 21.69
C TRP A 358 -1.95 6.13 22.02
N ALA A 359 -0.78 5.70 22.46
CA ALA A 359 0.33 6.56 22.75
C ALA A 359 1.66 5.92 22.34
N PHE A 360 2.64 6.74 22.03
CA PHE A 360 4.05 6.38 21.90
C PHE A 360 4.83 6.99 23.08
N ASN A 361 5.55 6.17 23.83
CA ASN A 361 6.34 6.60 25.00
C ASN A 361 5.50 7.47 25.97
N GLY A 362 4.24 7.07 26.24
CA GLY A 362 3.33 7.81 27.10
C GLY A 362 2.81 9.15 26.54
N LYS A 363 3.01 9.42 25.25
CA LYS A 363 2.52 10.65 24.57
C LYS A 363 1.53 10.27 23.46
N VAL A 364 0.35 10.90 23.46
CA VAL A 364 -0.57 10.85 22.31
C VAL A 364 0.08 11.61 21.15
N GLY A 365 0.20 10.94 20.02
CA GLY A 365 0.84 11.51 18.84
C GLY A 365 0.06 12.67 18.24
N SER A 366 0.77 13.67 17.74
CA SER A 366 0.23 14.79 16.97
C SER A 366 1.27 15.24 15.94
N MET A 367 0.80 15.79 14.82
CA MET A 367 1.69 16.30 13.77
C MET A 367 2.48 17.52 14.21
N ASP A 368 1.93 18.34 15.13
CA ASP A 368 2.54 19.55 15.67
C ASP A 368 3.38 19.30 16.93
N GLY A 369 3.40 18.05 17.41
CA GLY A 369 4.12 17.65 18.62
C GLY A 369 5.65 17.73 18.46
N GLU A 370 6.35 17.54 19.57
CA GLU A 370 7.81 17.33 19.54
C GLU A 370 8.15 16.07 18.72
N PRO A 371 9.21 16.09 17.90
CA PRO A 371 9.63 14.90 17.18
C PRO A 371 10.09 13.79 18.15
N LEU A 372 9.89 12.54 17.76
CA LEU A 372 10.43 11.37 18.44
C LEU A 372 11.97 11.40 18.44
N ALA A 373 12.54 11.85 17.32
CA ALA A 373 13.98 12.07 17.15
C ALA A 373 14.25 13.19 16.16
N ILE A 374 15.37 13.91 16.38
CA ILE A 374 16.00 14.80 15.42
C ILE A 374 17.32 14.15 15.06
N VAL A 375 17.52 13.83 13.78
CA VAL A 375 18.70 13.14 13.27
C VAL A 375 19.36 13.95 12.17
N SER A 376 20.69 13.90 12.10
CA SER A 376 21.43 14.63 11.06
C SER A 376 21.39 13.84 9.75
N ARG A 377 21.43 14.54 8.61
CA ARG A 377 21.51 13.88 7.32
C ARG A 377 22.72 12.94 7.24
N GLY A 378 22.48 11.70 6.83
CA GLY A 378 23.48 10.63 6.75
C GLY A 378 23.72 9.89 8.06
N GLU A 379 23.13 10.33 9.17
CA GLU A 379 23.19 9.63 10.46
C GLU A 379 22.40 8.30 10.38
N THR A 380 22.98 7.23 10.93
CA THR A 380 22.26 5.98 11.16
C THR A 380 21.49 6.07 12.48
N PHE A 381 20.22 5.74 12.46
CA PHE A 381 19.45 5.53 13.69
C PHE A 381 18.83 4.13 13.72
N ARG A 382 18.75 3.59 14.93
CA ARG A 382 18.12 2.30 15.22
C ARG A 382 16.89 2.56 16.09
N LEU A 383 15.73 2.16 15.57
CA LEU A 383 14.47 2.29 16.29
C LEU A 383 14.12 0.94 16.93
N ASN A 384 14.06 0.92 18.26
CA ASN A 384 13.66 -0.22 19.04
C ASN A 384 12.17 -0.08 19.36
N ILE A 385 11.34 -0.86 18.67
CA ILE A 385 9.87 -0.79 18.72
C ILE A 385 9.36 -1.89 19.64
N ARG A 386 8.83 -1.50 20.80
CA ARG A 386 8.19 -2.42 21.75
C ARG A 386 6.68 -2.30 21.70
N ASN A 387 6.00 -3.41 21.48
CA ASN A 387 4.54 -3.45 21.44
C ASN A 387 3.97 -3.91 22.80
N ASP A 388 3.60 -2.97 23.67
CA ASP A 388 2.95 -3.23 24.95
C ASP A 388 1.41 -3.19 24.86
N THR A 389 0.86 -3.39 23.66
CA THR A 389 -0.60 -3.41 23.42
C THR A 389 -1.11 -4.84 23.28
N ALA A 390 -2.45 -4.99 23.18
CA ALA A 390 -3.09 -6.29 22.95
C ALA A 390 -3.19 -6.67 21.46
N PHE A 391 -2.74 -5.80 20.54
CA PHE A 391 -2.94 -5.94 19.09
C PHE A 391 -1.61 -5.86 18.33
N PRO A 392 -1.51 -6.46 17.14
CA PRO A 392 -0.39 -6.19 16.23
C PRO A 392 -0.53 -4.80 15.60
N HIS A 393 0.59 -4.23 15.14
CA HIS A 393 0.63 -2.91 14.49
C HIS A 393 1.54 -2.93 13.27
N ALA A 394 1.04 -2.45 12.12
CA ALA A 394 1.85 -2.22 10.92
C ALA A 394 2.46 -0.81 11.02
N MET A 395 3.76 -0.73 11.30
CA MET A 395 4.47 0.53 11.50
C MET A 395 5.11 0.99 10.20
N HIS A 396 4.73 2.16 9.73
CA HIS A 396 5.22 2.78 8.50
C HIS A 396 6.02 4.05 8.78
N LEU A 397 7.17 4.18 8.09
CA LEU A 397 8.04 5.35 8.11
C LEU A 397 8.03 6.03 6.76
N HIS A 398 7.63 7.30 6.72
CA HIS A 398 7.63 8.11 5.52
C HIS A 398 9.03 8.50 5.07
N GLY A 399 9.21 8.64 3.76
CA GLY A 399 10.37 9.25 3.11
C GLY A 399 11.69 8.49 3.20
N MET A 400 11.75 7.42 3.96
CA MET A 400 12.93 6.57 4.17
C MET A 400 12.53 5.09 4.20
N HIS A 401 13.48 4.22 3.87
CA HIS A 401 13.37 2.79 4.14
C HIS A 401 14.30 2.40 5.27
N PHE A 402 14.02 1.27 5.87
CA PHE A 402 14.79 0.69 6.97
C PHE A 402 15.03 -0.79 6.74
N HIS A 403 16.07 -1.33 7.37
CA HIS A 403 16.25 -2.76 7.54
C HIS A 403 15.59 -3.23 8.83
N GLU A 404 14.83 -4.30 8.76
CA GLU A 404 14.53 -5.07 9.96
C GLU A 404 15.82 -5.75 10.45
N LEU A 405 16.06 -5.78 11.76
CA LEU A 405 17.20 -6.49 12.33
C LEU A 405 16.76 -7.85 12.88
N ASP A 406 17.57 -8.87 12.61
CA ASP A 406 17.36 -10.18 13.24
C ASP A 406 17.83 -10.16 14.70
N GLN A 407 17.61 -11.27 15.42
CA GLN A 407 18.00 -11.41 16.84
C GLN A 407 19.52 -11.32 17.08
N ASN A 408 20.34 -11.45 16.03
CA ASN A 408 21.81 -11.31 16.07
C ASN A 408 22.26 -9.90 15.59
N GLY A 409 21.32 -9.03 15.24
CA GLY A 409 21.61 -7.69 14.74
C GLY A 409 22.01 -7.66 13.25
N HIS A 410 21.75 -8.71 12.47
CA HIS A 410 22.01 -8.69 11.04
C HIS A 410 20.87 -7.96 10.31
N LEU A 411 21.26 -7.30 9.22
CA LEU A 411 20.31 -6.60 8.34
C LEU A 411 19.44 -7.61 7.58
N GLY A 412 18.14 -7.55 7.82
CA GLY A 412 17.10 -8.26 7.09
C GLY A 412 16.58 -7.50 5.88
N ALA A 413 15.31 -7.68 5.55
CA ALA A 413 14.69 -7.02 4.41
C ALA A 413 14.71 -5.50 4.53
N PHE A 414 15.00 -4.82 3.41
CA PHE A 414 14.91 -3.38 3.28
C PHE A 414 13.48 -3.02 2.88
N ARG A 415 12.81 -2.18 3.66
CA ARG A 415 11.37 -1.92 3.52
C ARG A 415 10.94 -0.63 4.19
N ASP A 416 9.69 -0.22 4.04
CA ASP A 416 9.14 0.99 4.68
C ASP A 416 8.04 0.71 5.72
N THR A 417 7.52 -0.52 5.75
CA THR A 417 6.42 -0.90 6.66
C THR A 417 6.71 -2.24 7.32
N THR A 418 6.72 -2.29 8.65
CA THR A 418 6.96 -3.53 9.42
C THR A 418 5.78 -3.86 10.32
N LEU A 419 5.43 -5.15 10.38
CA LEU A 419 4.42 -5.66 11.34
C LEU A 419 5.10 -6.01 12.65
N VAL A 420 4.63 -5.42 13.75
CA VAL A 420 5.08 -5.70 15.10
C VAL A 420 3.97 -6.44 15.84
N ALA A 421 4.18 -7.71 16.14
CA ALA A 421 3.20 -8.56 16.80
C ALA A 421 2.95 -8.13 18.26
N ARG A 422 1.84 -8.57 18.83
CA ARG A 422 1.53 -8.36 20.24
C ARG A 422 2.67 -8.86 21.13
N GLY A 423 3.18 -8.00 22.03
CA GLY A 423 4.25 -8.33 22.97
C GLY A 423 5.64 -8.46 22.35
N GLU A 424 5.76 -8.21 21.04
CA GLU A 424 7.04 -8.25 20.33
C GLU A 424 7.85 -6.99 20.58
N THR A 425 9.17 -7.15 20.61
CA THR A 425 10.13 -6.06 20.42
C THR A 425 10.83 -6.29 19.07
N LYS A 426 10.74 -5.31 18.20
CA LYS A 426 11.35 -5.35 16.86
C LYS A 426 12.31 -4.19 16.69
N GLU A 427 13.50 -4.49 16.20
CA GLU A 427 14.48 -3.47 15.86
C GLU A 427 14.52 -3.22 14.36
N ILE A 428 14.56 -1.94 13.99
CA ILE A 428 14.77 -1.49 12.63
C ILE A 428 15.92 -0.47 12.60
N ALA A 429 16.67 -0.44 11.51
CA ALA A 429 17.75 0.52 11.31
C ALA A 429 17.59 1.24 9.98
N ALA A 430 17.72 2.56 10.00
CA ALA A 430 17.64 3.41 8.82
C ALA A 430 18.80 4.41 8.77
N VAL A 431 19.12 4.85 7.56
CA VAL A 431 19.99 6.00 7.32
C VAL A 431 19.09 7.21 7.04
N ALA A 432 19.29 8.28 7.77
CA ALA A 432 18.56 9.54 7.60
C ALA A 432 19.08 10.31 6.36
N ASP A 433 18.91 9.76 5.17
CA ASP A 433 19.46 10.31 3.92
C ASP A 433 18.54 11.34 3.24
N ASN A 434 17.28 11.43 3.66
CA ASN A 434 16.27 12.30 3.08
C ASN A 434 15.87 13.43 4.06
N PRO A 435 16.29 14.68 3.87
CA PRO A 435 15.96 15.78 4.77
C PRO A 435 14.47 16.13 4.78
N GLY A 436 13.93 16.42 5.96
CA GLY A 436 12.54 16.82 6.12
C GLY A 436 11.90 16.35 7.42
N LYS A 437 10.61 16.59 7.55
CA LYS A 437 9.79 16.11 8.66
C LYS A 437 9.01 14.88 8.21
N TRP A 438 9.35 13.72 8.76
CA TRP A 438 8.80 12.46 8.32
C TRP A 438 7.89 11.82 9.36
N LEU A 439 6.71 11.42 8.93
CA LEU A 439 5.75 10.77 9.81
C LEU A 439 6.17 9.30 10.03
N LEU A 440 6.07 8.84 11.26
CA LEU A 440 6.12 7.43 11.68
C LEU A 440 4.80 7.11 12.34
N HIS A 441 4.02 6.19 11.76
CA HIS A 441 2.70 5.90 12.29
C HIS A 441 2.29 4.44 12.09
N CYS A 442 1.30 4.00 12.85
CA CYS A 442 0.61 2.74 12.58
C CYS A 442 -0.25 2.87 11.33
N HIS A 443 -0.10 1.96 10.39
CA HIS A 443 -0.92 1.95 9.17
C HIS A 443 -2.25 1.17 9.34
N MET A 444 -2.58 0.71 10.56
CA MET A 444 -3.97 0.52 10.94
C MET A 444 -4.56 1.91 11.18
N LEU A 445 -5.22 2.45 10.15
CA LEU A 445 -5.48 3.90 10.03
C LEU A 445 -6.32 4.48 11.17
N SER A 446 -7.19 3.68 11.79
CA SER A 446 -7.93 4.08 12.98
C SER A 446 -7.01 4.28 14.20
N HIS A 447 -5.91 3.51 14.30
CA HIS A 447 -4.91 3.69 15.38
C HIS A 447 -4.11 4.98 15.19
N ALA A 448 -3.66 5.25 13.96
CA ALA A 448 -3.01 6.53 13.65
C ALA A 448 -3.89 7.71 14.00
N ALA A 449 -5.18 7.66 13.59
CA ALA A 449 -6.15 8.72 13.86
C ALA A 449 -6.45 8.92 15.36
N SER A 450 -6.15 7.93 16.20
CA SER A 450 -6.40 7.97 17.65
C SER A 450 -5.10 7.98 18.49
N GLY A 451 -4.01 8.50 17.92
CA GLY A 451 -2.80 8.87 18.66
C GLY A 451 -1.55 8.02 18.38
N MET A 452 -1.63 6.98 17.53
CA MET A 452 -0.46 6.13 17.23
C MET A 452 0.37 6.69 16.07
N MET A 453 0.98 7.85 16.29
CA MET A 453 1.86 8.54 15.35
C MET A 453 2.96 9.31 16.06
N ALA A 454 4.08 9.51 15.39
CA ALA A 454 5.20 10.34 15.81
C ALA A 454 5.89 10.93 14.58
N ARG A 455 6.87 11.81 14.80
CA ARG A 455 7.64 12.45 13.75
C ARG A 455 9.13 12.23 13.97
N ILE A 456 9.86 12.01 12.87
CA ILE A 456 11.31 12.03 12.82
C ILE A 456 11.71 13.21 11.93
N ASP A 457 12.53 14.13 12.48
CA ASP A 457 13.04 15.29 11.75
C ASP A 457 14.47 14.97 11.30
N VAL A 458 14.72 15.02 9.98
CA VAL A 458 16.04 14.88 9.37
C VAL A 458 16.55 16.27 8.99
N ILE A 459 17.67 16.72 9.58
CA ILE A 459 18.25 18.07 9.43
C ILE A 459 19.63 18.04 8.77
#